data_0a927945194e6a4dfe81b071c867bd6c
#
_entry.id   0a927945194e6a4dfe81b071c867bd6c
#
_cell.length_a   1.000
_cell.length_b   1.000
_cell.length_c   1.000
_cell.angle_alpha   90.00
_cell.angle_beta   90.00
_cell.angle_gamma   90.00
#
_symmetry.space_group_name_H-M   'P 1'
#
loop_
_entity.id
_entity.type
_entity.pdbx_description
1 polymer ?
#
loop_
_entity_poly.entity_id
_entity_poly.type
_entity_poly.pdbx_seq_one_letter_code
_entity_poly.pdbx_strand_id
1 'polypeptide(L)'
;ISPLDDEGQWFRYHHLFADLLKTRLQNSLTKADVQVLHQRAARWYEQNGMIVEAVDHALAAADHHLAARLVEETALPMILQAHVRTVERWLQAIPSEMVEKSPKINMAYAWMNLLRGMLPAAMPFIDRLRILFAQPQTDPWSISLQAEWLAIRAELLMSQGKPAESRDLDPGAEAAARS
;
A
#
# COMPACT_ATOMS: atom_id res chain seq x y z
N ILE A 1 -21.79 -0.67 26.20
CA ILE A 1 -20.36 -0.50 26.02
C ILE A 1 -19.69 -1.77 26.48
N SER A 2 -18.89 -2.40 25.63
CA SER A 2 -18.12 -3.60 25.97
C SER A 2 -16.63 -3.24 25.96
N PRO A 3 -15.85 -3.63 27.00
CA PRO A 3 -14.40 -3.41 26.99
C PRO A 3 -13.78 -4.25 25.85
N LEU A 4 -12.71 -3.72 25.25
CA LEU A 4 -11.94 -4.38 24.19
C LEU A 4 -10.59 -4.89 24.69
N ASP A 5 -10.16 -4.42 25.86
CA ASP A 5 -8.92 -4.79 26.55
C ASP A 5 -9.18 -5.07 28.04
N ASP A 6 -8.26 -5.78 28.65
CA ASP A 6 -8.32 -6.12 30.09
C ASP A 6 -7.97 -4.90 30.98
N GLU A 7 -7.34 -3.87 30.39
CA GLU A 7 -6.92 -2.65 31.08
C GLU A 7 -8.04 -1.59 31.16
N GLY A 8 -9.17 -1.83 30.48
CA GLY A 8 -10.33 -0.94 30.47
C GLY A 8 -10.06 0.42 29.82
N GLN A 9 -9.09 0.48 28.88
CA GLN A 9 -8.76 1.70 28.15
C GLN A 9 -9.56 1.81 26.85
N TRP A 10 -9.94 0.67 26.26
CA TRP A 10 -10.67 0.61 25.02
C TRP A 10 -12.05 0.04 25.19
N PHE A 11 -13.06 0.73 24.64
CA PHE A 11 -14.44 0.34 24.71
C PHE A 11 -15.08 0.35 23.31
N ARG A 12 -15.97 -0.58 23.09
CA ARG A 12 -16.83 -0.61 21.90
C ARG A 12 -18.27 -0.38 22.28
N TYR A 13 -18.96 0.47 21.55
CA TYR A 13 -20.41 0.55 21.63
C TYR A 13 -21.04 -0.71 21.06
N HIS A 14 -22.17 -1.13 21.62
CA HIS A 14 -23.02 -2.15 20.99
C HIS A 14 -23.34 -1.70 19.56
N HIS A 15 -23.31 -2.63 18.58
CA HIS A 15 -23.42 -2.31 17.16
C HIS A 15 -24.66 -1.44 16.84
N LEU A 16 -25.84 -1.77 17.39
CA LEU A 16 -27.06 -0.98 17.17
C LEU A 16 -26.93 0.47 17.66
N PHE A 17 -26.24 0.69 18.77
CA PHE A 17 -26.02 2.04 19.30
C PHE A 17 -24.99 2.79 18.46
N ALA A 18 -23.93 2.12 18.02
CA ALA A 18 -22.96 2.69 17.09
C ALA A 18 -23.61 3.12 15.78
N ASP A 19 -24.52 2.30 15.24
CA ASP A 19 -25.24 2.61 13.99
C ASP A 19 -26.21 3.79 14.17
N LEU A 20 -26.89 3.86 15.32
CA LEU A 20 -27.73 5.02 15.65
C LEU A 20 -26.91 6.31 15.74
N LEU A 21 -25.74 6.26 16.39
CA LEU A 21 -24.82 7.41 16.48
C LEU A 21 -24.31 7.82 15.12
N LYS A 22 -23.93 6.88 14.25
CA LYS A 22 -23.51 7.15 12.86
C LYS A 22 -24.62 7.83 12.06
N THR A 23 -25.83 7.30 12.13
CA THR A 23 -27.01 7.88 11.46
C THR A 23 -27.28 9.30 11.94
N ARG A 24 -27.22 9.52 13.24
CA ARG A 24 -27.42 10.85 13.83
C ARG A 24 -26.32 11.82 13.43
N LEU A 25 -25.05 11.36 13.39
CA LEU A 25 -23.91 12.13 12.91
C LEU A 25 -24.12 12.60 11.47
N GLN A 26 -24.50 11.67 10.57
CA GLN A 26 -24.77 11.94 9.16
C GLN A 26 -25.91 12.94 8.94
N ASN A 27 -26.92 12.94 9.83
CA ASN A 27 -28.04 13.87 9.77
C ASN A 27 -27.76 15.23 10.41
N SER A 28 -26.71 15.34 11.25
CA SER A 28 -26.41 16.54 12.01
C SER A 28 -25.23 17.34 11.48
N LEU A 29 -24.36 16.70 10.71
CA LEU A 29 -23.14 17.29 10.18
C LEU A 29 -23.14 17.30 8.65
N THR A 30 -22.46 18.28 8.08
CA THR A 30 -22.19 18.28 6.65
C THR A 30 -21.16 17.21 6.28
N LYS A 31 -21.11 16.83 5.01
CA LYS A 31 -20.08 15.90 4.50
C LYS A 31 -18.68 16.42 4.80
N ALA A 32 -18.46 17.74 4.70
CA ALA A 32 -17.18 18.37 5.00
C ALA A 32 -16.80 18.24 6.49
N ASP A 33 -17.75 18.41 7.40
CA ASP A 33 -17.49 18.24 8.83
C ASP A 33 -17.10 16.79 9.16
N VAL A 34 -17.80 15.81 8.56
CA VAL A 34 -17.48 14.39 8.72
C VAL A 34 -16.09 14.07 8.19
N GLN A 35 -15.70 14.63 7.04
CA GLN A 35 -14.35 14.48 6.50
C GLN A 35 -13.29 15.04 7.47
N VAL A 36 -13.52 16.20 8.06
CA VAL A 36 -12.59 16.77 9.06
C VAL A 36 -12.46 15.87 10.28
N LEU A 37 -13.56 15.26 10.75
CA LEU A 37 -13.49 14.30 11.85
C LEU A 37 -12.65 13.07 11.47
N HIS A 38 -12.84 12.53 10.28
CA HIS A 38 -12.03 11.41 9.79
C HIS A 38 -10.55 11.80 9.65
N GLN A 39 -10.21 12.99 9.17
CA GLN A 39 -8.81 13.46 9.11
C GLN A 39 -8.17 13.53 10.49
N ARG A 40 -8.89 14.05 11.49
CA ARG A 40 -8.39 14.09 12.89
C ARG A 40 -8.18 12.70 13.45
N ALA A 41 -9.14 11.81 13.22
CA ALA A 41 -9.03 10.41 13.64
C ALA A 41 -7.85 9.70 12.97
N ALA A 42 -7.66 9.85 11.65
CA ALA A 42 -6.55 9.26 10.92
C ALA A 42 -5.20 9.65 11.53
N ARG A 43 -4.99 10.94 11.80
CA ARG A 43 -3.74 11.44 12.42
C ARG A 43 -3.54 10.91 13.83
N TRP A 44 -4.61 10.84 14.61
CA TRP A 44 -4.54 10.32 15.98
C TRP A 44 -4.19 8.83 15.99
N TYR A 45 -4.83 8.01 15.12
CA TYR A 45 -4.55 6.60 14.98
C TYR A 45 -3.10 6.36 14.50
N GLU A 46 -2.62 7.14 13.54
CA GLU A 46 -1.23 7.10 13.08
C GLU A 46 -0.25 7.35 14.23
N GLN A 47 -0.46 8.41 15.01
CA GLN A 47 0.39 8.76 16.16
C GLN A 47 0.41 7.69 17.26
N ASN A 48 -0.64 6.89 17.35
CA ASN A 48 -0.75 5.80 18.32
C ASN A 48 -0.42 4.41 17.72
N GLY A 49 0.16 4.36 16.51
CA GLY A 49 0.62 3.11 15.87
C GLY A 49 -0.50 2.21 15.35
N MET A 50 -1.75 2.68 15.34
CA MET A 50 -2.91 1.94 14.84
C MET A 50 -3.11 2.22 13.35
N ILE A 51 -2.23 1.64 12.53
CA ILE A 51 -2.10 2.00 11.12
C ILE A 51 -3.30 1.57 10.28
N VAL A 52 -3.92 0.43 10.59
CA VAL A 52 -5.11 -0.05 9.86
C VAL A 52 -6.24 0.97 9.97
N GLU A 53 -6.52 1.43 11.19
CA GLU A 53 -7.53 2.44 11.47
C GLU A 53 -7.15 3.79 10.85
N ALA A 54 -5.87 4.15 10.90
CA ALA A 54 -5.38 5.39 10.30
C ALA A 54 -5.64 5.44 8.79
N VAL A 55 -5.32 4.36 8.05
CA VAL A 55 -5.59 4.26 6.60
C VAL A 55 -7.09 4.31 6.33
N ASP A 56 -7.89 3.53 7.06
CA ASP A 56 -9.34 3.50 6.86
C ASP A 56 -9.98 4.88 7.09
N HIS A 57 -9.53 5.61 8.10
CA HIS A 57 -9.99 6.98 8.35
C HIS A 57 -9.46 7.99 7.32
N ALA A 58 -8.23 7.85 6.83
CA ALA A 58 -7.69 8.70 5.76
C ALA A 58 -8.49 8.53 4.46
N LEU A 59 -8.81 7.28 4.08
CA LEU A 59 -9.66 6.99 2.91
C LEU A 59 -11.08 7.55 3.08
N ALA A 60 -11.67 7.40 4.27
CA ALA A 60 -13.01 7.94 4.57
C ALA A 60 -13.04 9.48 4.53
N ALA A 61 -11.91 10.13 4.83
CA ALA A 61 -11.73 11.58 4.71
C ALA A 61 -11.48 12.03 3.27
N ALA A 62 -11.29 11.11 2.32
CA ALA A 62 -10.76 11.37 0.98
C ALA A 62 -9.36 12.04 1.02
N ASP A 63 -8.60 11.86 2.09
CA ASP A 63 -7.20 12.28 2.19
C ASP A 63 -6.29 11.22 1.56
N HIS A 64 -6.32 11.18 0.21
CA HIS A 64 -5.60 10.18 -0.55
C HIS A 64 -4.07 10.29 -0.39
N HIS A 65 -3.55 11.49 -0.09
CA HIS A 65 -2.12 11.68 0.15
C HIS A 65 -1.67 10.99 1.45
N LEU A 66 -2.41 11.19 2.53
CA LEU A 66 -2.14 10.51 3.79
C LEU A 66 -2.32 8.99 3.65
N ALA A 67 -3.42 8.56 3.01
CA ALA A 67 -3.68 7.15 2.79
C ALA A 67 -2.57 6.47 1.97
N ALA A 68 -2.15 7.07 0.84
CA ALA A 68 -1.09 6.53 -0.01
C ALA A 68 0.24 6.41 0.77
N ARG A 69 0.63 7.43 1.51
CA ARG A 69 1.86 7.40 2.33
C ARG A 69 1.84 6.27 3.37
N LEU A 70 0.74 6.13 4.11
CA LEU A 70 0.60 5.06 5.10
C LEU A 70 0.61 3.67 4.45
N VAL A 71 -0.05 3.52 3.31
CA VAL A 71 -0.06 2.27 2.54
C VAL A 71 1.33 1.95 1.99
N GLU A 72 2.07 2.93 1.50
CA GLU A 72 3.46 2.76 1.06
C GLU A 72 4.37 2.18 2.14
N GLU A 73 4.16 2.55 3.39
CA GLU A 73 4.97 2.12 4.52
C GLU A 73 4.57 0.73 5.04
N THR A 74 3.31 0.34 4.86
CA THR A 74 2.74 -0.82 5.56
C THR A 74 2.27 -1.95 4.66
N ALA A 75 2.00 -1.69 3.37
CA ALA A 75 1.39 -2.67 2.48
C ALA A 75 2.22 -3.95 2.34
N LEU A 76 3.53 -3.82 2.07
CA LEU A 76 4.39 -4.98 1.86
C LEU A 76 4.53 -5.86 3.13
N PRO A 77 4.85 -5.32 4.31
CA PRO A 77 4.83 -6.09 5.54
C PRO A 77 3.50 -6.80 5.80
N MET A 78 2.38 -6.13 5.54
CA MET A 78 1.05 -6.72 5.74
C MET A 78 0.74 -7.84 4.74
N ILE A 79 1.17 -7.71 3.49
CA ILE A 79 1.05 -8.77 2.48
C ILE A 79 1.80 -10.03 2.95
N LEU A 80 3.04 -9.86 3.44
CA LEU A 80 3.86 -10.96 3.94
C LEU A 80 3.28 -11.61 5.21
N GLN A 81 2.51 -10.87 6.00
CA GLN A 81 1.75 -11.36 7.15
C GLN A 81 0.36 -11.91 6.77
N ALA A 82 0.08 -12.12 5.49
CA ALA A 82 -1.17 -12.64 4.95
C ALA A 82 -2.40 -11.72 5.12
N HIS A 83 -2.23 -10.43 5.40
CA HIS A 83 -3.31 -9.45 5.44
C HIS A 83 -3.72 -8.92 4.05
N VAL A 84 -3.66 -9.78 3.04
CA VAL A 84 -3.80 -9.43 1.62
C VAL A 84 -5.12 -8.72 1.30
N ARG A 85 -6.24 -9.14 1.93
CA ARG A 85 -7.56 -8.54 1.67
C ARG A 85 -7.64 -7.07 2.13
N THR A 86 -7.04 -6.75 3.27
CA THR A 86 -7.00 -5.38 3.79
C THR A 86 -6.21 -4.49 2.86
N VAL A 87 -5.02 -4.95 2.46
CA VAL A 87 -4.16 -4.20 1.54
C VAL A 87 -4.82 -4.03 0.17
N GLU A 88 -5.45 -5.06 -0.38
CA GLU A 88 -6.17 -4.98 -1.65
C GLU A 88 -7.25 -3.90 -1.65
N ARG A 89 -8.06 -3.84 -0.59
CA ARG A 89 -9.09 -2.81 -0.41
C ARG A 89 -8.50 -1.41 -0.39
N TRP A 90 -7.38 -1.21 0.30
CA TRP A 90 -6.69 0.08 0.34
C TRP A 90 -6.13 0.48 -1.02
N LEU A 91 -5.43 -0.44 -1.68
CA LEU A 91 -4.83 -0.20 -2.99
C LEU A 91 -5.88 0.17 -4.04
N GLN A 92 -7.06 -0.49 -4.00
CA GLN A 92 -8.18 -0.17 -4.90
C GLN A 92 -8.80 1.20 -4.63
N ALA A 93 -8.68 1.73 -3.41
CA ALA A 93 -9.21 3.03 -3.02
C ALA A 93 -8.24 4.20 -3.32
N ILE A 94 -6.98 3.92 -3.64
CA ILE A 94 -5.98 4.93 -4.00
C ILE A 94 -6.16 5.31 -5.48
N PRO A 95 -6.18 6.63 -5.81
CA PRO A 95 -6.29 7.10 -7.19
C PRO A 95 -5.16 6.57 -8.08
N SER A 96 -5.49 6.21 -9.33
CA SER A 96 -4.54 5.63 -10.28
C SER A 96 -3.31 6.51 -10.52
N GLU A 97 -3.46 7.82 -10.52
CA GLU A 97 -2.34 8.77 -10.68
C GLU A 97 -1.28 8.63 -9.58
N MET A 98 -1.70 8.29 -8.36
CA MET A 98 -0.79 8.05 -7.24
C MET A 98 -0.13 6.67 -7.35
N VAL A 99 -0.90 5.66 -7.76
CA VAL A 99 -0.38 4.32 -8.04
C VAL A 99 0.71 4.39 -9.10
N GLU A 100 0.47 5.12 -10.20
CA GLU A 100 1.41 5.22 -11.32
C GLU A 100 2.77 5.81 -10.95
N LYS A 101 2.81 6.67 -9.94
CA LYS A 101 4.02 7.38 -9.50
C LYS A 101 4.75 6.71 -8.35
N SER A 102 4.12 5.77 -7.64
CA SER A 102 4.69 5.17 -6.44
C SER A 102 5.33 3.81 -6.71
N PRO A 103 6.65 3.68 -6.61
CA PRO A 103 7.32 2.38 -6.70
C PRO A 103 6.84 1.41 -5.61
N LYS A 104 6.60 1.89 -4.37
CA LYS A 104 6.12 1.07 -3.26
C LYS A 104 4.76 0.44 -3.52
N ILE A 105 3.81 1.25 -4.00
CA ILE A 105 2.47 0.77 -4.32
C ILE A 105 2.51 -0.22 -5.47
N ASN A 106 3.31 0.04 -6.52
CA ASN A 106 3.47 -0.91 -7.63
C ASN A 106 4.11 -2.23 -7.16
N MET A 107 5.10 -2.18 -6.26
CA MET A 107 5.69 -3.37 -5.66
C MET A 107 4.66 -4.17 -4.85
N ALA A 108 3.84 -3.50 -4.04
CA ALA A 108 2.76 -4.14 -3.29
C ALA A 108 1.75 -4.86 -4.22
N TYR A 109 1.35 -4.23 -5.31
CA TYR A 109 0.49 -4.88 -6.32
C TYR A 109 1.17 -6.08 -6.99
N ALA A 110 2.45 -5.96 -7.34
CA ALA A 110 3.22 -7.05 -7.94
C ALA A 110 3.26 -8.25 -7.00
N TRP A 111 3.69 -8.06 -5.76
CA TRP A 111 3.74 -9.11 -4.74
C TRP A 111 2.40 -9.74 -4.45
N MET A 112 1.36 -8.93 -4.30
CA MET A 112 0.01 -9.43 -4.04
C MET A 112 -0.47 -10.38 -5.14
N ASN A 113 -0.21 -10.04 -6.41
CA ASN A 113 -0.58 -10.89 -7.55
C ASN A 113 0.31 -12.12 -7.69
N LEU A 114 1.62 -11.98 -7.47
CA LEU A 114 2.56 -13.11 -7.51
C LEU A 114 2.24 -14.17 -6.45
N LEU A 115 1.96 -13.75 -5.20
CA LEU A 115 1.60 -14.67 -4.12
C LEU A 115 0.28 -15.41 -4.37
N ARG A 116 -0.59 -14.85 -5.22
CA ARG A 116 -1.82 -15.50 -5.68
C ARG A 116 -1.62 -16.38 -6.94
N GLY A 117 -0.41 -16.48 -7.47
CA GLY A 117 -0.11 -17.16 -8.72
C GLY A 117 -0.65 -16.46 -9.96
N MET A 118 -1.02 -15.20 -9.85
CA MET A 118 -1.63 -14.40 -10.94
C MET A 118 -0.57 -13.60 -11.70
N LEU A 119 0.39 -14.29 -12.29
CA LEU A 119 1.49 -13.68 -13.03
C LEU A 119 1.04 -12.65 -14.08
N PRO A 120 0.04 -12.92 -14.96
CA PRO A 120 -0.40 -11.92 -15.93
C PRO A 120 -0.91 -10.63 -15.31
N ALA A 121 -1.50 -10.70 -14.11
CA ALA A 121 -1.98 -9.53 -13.37
C ALA A 121 -0.85 -8.77 -12.66
N ALA A 122 0.28 -9.42 -12.36
CA ALA A 122 1.47 -8.78 -11.78
C ALA A 122 2.28 -8.01 -12.83
N MET A 123 2.32 -8.47 -14.08
CA MET A 123 3.19 -7.93 -15.15
C MET A 123 3.07 -6.42 -15.35
N PRO A 124 1.87 -5.80 -15.42
CA PRO A 124 1.75 -4.35 -15.61
C PRO A 124 2.46 -3.52 -14.52
N PHE A 125 2.47 -4.01 -13.28
CA PHE A 125 3.13 -3.34 -12.17
C PHE A 125 4.65 -3.55 -12.20
N ILE A 126 5.11 -4.74 -12.57
CA ILE A 126 6.54 -5.06 -12.77
C ILE A 126 7.13 -4.21 -13.91
N ASP A 127 6.40 -4.06 -15.02
CA ASP A 127 6.84 -3.23 -16.13
C ASP A 127 6.86 -1.73 -15.79
N ARG A 128 5.91 -1.28 -14.98
CA ARG A 128 5.90 0.10 -14.48
C ARG A 128 7.08 0.37 -13.56
N LEU A 129 7.44 -0.56 -12.69
CA LEU A 129 8.64 -0.46 -11.86
C LEU A 129 9.92 -0.31 -12.69
N ARG A 130 10.02 -0.99 -13.84
CA ARG A 130 11.12 -0.82 -14.79
C ARG A 130 11.25 0.64 -15.25
N ILE A 131 10.13 1.30 -15.52
CA ILE A 131 10.11 2.71 -15.93
C ILE A 131 10.50 3.64 -14.77
N LEU A 132 9.94 3.38 -13.59
CA LEU A 132 10.21 4.18 -12.38
C LEU A 132 11.68 4.08 -11.93
N PHE A 133 12.30 2.91 -12.12
CA PHE A 133 13.71 2.66 -11.78
C PHE A 133 14.69 2.92 -12.94
N ALA A 134 14.22 3.44 -14.08
CA ALA A 134 15.11 3.79 -15.20
C ALA A 134 16.08 4.93 -14.86
N GLN A 135 15.77 5.75 -13.84
CA GLN A 135 16.67 6.76 -13.32
C GLN A 135 17.47 6.21 -12.14
N PRO A 136 18.73 6.67 -11.95
CA PRO A 136 19.54 6.26 -10.81
C PRO A 136 18.85 6.60 -9.50
N GLN A 137 18.75 5.60 -8.64
CA GLN A 137 18.21 5.76 -7.29
C GLN A 137 19.34 6.16 -6.34
N THR A 138 19.13 7.18 -5.53
CA THR A 138 20.15 7.72 -4.63
C THR A 138 19.86 7.48 -3.15
N ASP A 139 18.61 7.25 -2.80
CA ASP A 139 18.23 6.95 -1.42
C ASP A 139 18.29 5.43 -1.13
N PRO A 140 18.76 5.03 0.07
CA PRO A 140 18.97 3.63 0.42
C PRO A 140 17.72 2.77 0.28
N TRP A 141 16.55 3.39 0.49
CA TRP A 141 15.28 2.68 0.43
C TRP A 141 14.90 2.33 -1.02
N SER A 142 15.00 3.28 -1.95
CA SER A 142 14.74 3.06 -3.38
C SER A 142 15.74 2.05 -3.98
N ILE A 143 16.99 2.07 -3.54
CA ILE A 143 18.02 1.08 -3.92
C ILE A 143 17.58 -0.33 -3.47
N SER A 144 17.13 -0.47 -2.23
CA SER A 144 16.65 -1.77 -1.71
C SER A 144 15.44 -2.29 -2.50
N LEU A 145 14.47 -1.43 -2.79
CA LEU A 145 13.28 -1.79 -3.56
C LEU A 145 13.62 -2.14 -5.02
N GLN A 146 14.58 -1.44 -5.61
CA GLN A 146 15.09 -1.76 -6.94
C GLN A 146 15.78 -3.13 -6.98
N ALA A 147 16.57 -3.46 -5.96
CA ALA A 147 17.19 -4.77 -5.84
C ALA A 147 16.13 -5.89 -5.72
N GLU A 148 15.09 -5.67 -4.93
CA GLU A 148 13.97 -6.61 -4.80
C GLU A 148 13.22 -6.80 -6.14
N TRP A 149 12.94 -5.73 -6.86
CA TRP A 149 12.36 -5.79 -8.19
C TRP A 149 13.22 -6.56 -9.18
N LEU A 150 14.55 -6.35 -9.17
CA LEU A 150 15.50 -7.10 -10.01
C LEU A 150 15.47 -8.60 -9.69
N ALA A 151 15.39 -8.98 -8.42
CA ALA A 151 15.28 -10.37 -7.99
C ALA A 151 13.99 -11.03 -8.51
N ILE A 152 12.85 -10.35 -8.38
CA ILE A 152 11.56 -10.84 -8.93
C ILE A 152 11.67 -11.02 -10.43
N ARG A 153 12.23 -10.05 -11.14
CA ARG A 153 12.35 -10.09 -12.58
C ARG A 153 13.28 -11.21 -13.06
N ALA A 154 14.40 -11.42 -12.37
CA ALA A 154 15.32 -12.52 -12.63
C ALA A 154 14.63 -13.88 -12.51
N GLU A 155 13.89 -14.09 -11.41
CA GLU A 155 13.14 -15.32 -11.17
C GLU A 155 12.10 -15.58 -12.26
N LEU A 156 11.37 -14.53 -12.69
CA LEU A 156 10.40 -14.63 -13.78
C LEU A 156 11.05 -15.01 -15.11
N LEU A 157 12.21 -14.44 -15.45
CA LEU A 157 12.94 -14.78 -16.67
C LEU A 157 13.46 -16.22 -16.64
N MET A 158 13.94 -16.67 -15.49
CA MET A 158 14.36 -18.07 -15.29
C MET A 158 13.19 -19.03 -15.48
N SER A 159 12.02 -18.73 -14.90
CA SER A 159 10.82 -19.56 -15.04
C SER A 159 10.28 -19.62 -16.47
N GLN A 160 10.54 -18.60 -17.29
CA GLN A 160 10.18 -18.53 -18.71
C GLN A 160 11.22 -19.18 -19.64
N GLY A 161 12.30 -19.77 -19.09
CA GLY A 161 13.36 -20.38 -19.88
C GLY A 161 14.27 -19.37 -20.59
N LYS A 162 14.38 -18.15 -20.07
CA LYS A 162 15.20 -17.06 -20.62
C LYS A 162 16.38 -16.67 -19.69
N PRO A 163 17.27 -17.60 -19.33
CA PRO A 163 18.35 -17.35 -18.38
C PRO A 163 19.40 -16.33 -18.87
N ALA A 164 19.53 -16.17 -20.19
CA ALA A 164 20.45 -15.16 -20.77
C ALA A 164 19.98 -13.74 -20.43
N GLU A 165 18.69 -13.44 -20.64
CA GLU A 165 18.09 -12.14 -20.32
C GLU A 165 18.13 -11.83 -18.80
N SER A 166 18.18 -12.86 -17.94
CA SER A 166 18.31 -12.71 -16.50
C SER A 166 19.70 -12.22 -16.08
N ARG A 167 20.76 -12.57 -16.82
CA ARG A 167 22.13 -12.13 -16.51
C ARG A 167 22.38 -10.67 -16.91
N ASP A 168 21.64 -10.15 -17.87
CA ASP A 168 21.74 -8.77 -18.35
C ASP A 168 20.99 -7.77 -17.46
N LEU A 169 20.38 -8.24 -16.36
CA LEU A 169 19.69 -7.40 -15.37
C LEU A 169 20.64 -6.74 -14.35
N ASP A 170 21.97 -6.85 -14.54
CA ASP A 170 22.91 -6.13 -13.68
C ASP A 170 22.72 -4.61 -13.86
N PRO A 171 22.39 -3.87 -12.77
CA PRO A 171 22.21 -2.42 -12.84
C PRO A 171 23.46 -1.67 -13.33
N GLY A 172 24.65 -2.29 -13.25
CA GLY A 172 25.89 -1.77 -13.81
C GLY A 172 26.01 -1.92 -15.33
N ALA A 173 25.44 -2.96 -15.93
CA ALA A 173 25.55 -3.23 -17.36
C ALA A 173 24.71 -2.29 -18.22
N GLU A 174 23.51 -1.89 -17.79
CA GLU A 174 22.70 -0.90 -18.53
C GLU A 174 23.30 0.50 -18.52
N ALA A 175 24.02 0.89 -17.45
CA ALA A 175 24.73 2.17 -17.38
C ALA A 175 25.97 2.19 -18.27
N ALA A 176 26.67 1.06 -18.40
CA ALA A 176 27.85 0.91 -19.25
C ALA A 176 27.53 0.83 -20.76
N ALA A 177 26.35 0.35 -21.14
CA ALA A 177 25.92 0.25 -22.54
C ALA A 177 25.41 1.58 -23.13
N ARG A 178 25.24 2.62 -22.31
CA ARG A 178 24.76 3.95 -22.72
C ARG A 178 25.85 5.03 -22.71
N SER A 179 27.08 4.68 -22.36
CA SER A 179 28.27 5.54 -22.42
C SER A 179 29.12 5.19 -23.64
#